data_529fae0777f3e83cc1248b0318a67b38
#
_entry.id   529fae0777f3e83cc1248b0318a67b38
#
_cell.length_a   1.000
_cell.length_b   1.000
_cell.length_c   1.000
_cell.angle_alpha   90.00
_cell.angle_beta   90.00
_cell.angle_gamma   90.00
#
_symmetry.space_group_name_H-M   'P 1'
#
loop_
_entity.id
_entity.type
_entity.pdbx_description
1 polymer ?
#
loop_
_entity_poly.entity_id
_entity_poly.type
_entity_poly.pdbx_seq_one_letter_code
_entity_poly.pdbx_strand_id
1 'polypeptide(L)'
;SSDVCSSDLDYARQILHIELYPWQQWLLIHALELLEDGITYRYRRIIVLVGRQNGKTLVASVLASWWLHVDSQRHPDRVPPLRFKIVGTAQNLDIAREPWNSVKLWCDPQPETIEEQAAAIPTLQAATAKVSDTNGKEYIKSRALAVYEIRAAKNARGKPAARVIMDELREQKDWAAWNALSPTMKSFWNGQLWGISNAGDSTSVVLIQQRDAAIEFIDAWHRTVESGLMDAAEYAARHDCSLALFEWSAEPDCPKDDVEAILQSNPSIGFGSQTVEGVLADIPGMTDAGY
;
A
#
# COMPACT_ATOMS: atom_id res chain seq x y z
N SER A 1 -19.92 -7.44 0.36
CA SER A 1 -19.86 -7.64 -1.08
C SER A 1 -18.51 -8.21 -1.49
N SER A 2 -18.54 -9.45 -1.94
CA SER A 2 -17.39 -10.35 -2.14
C SER A 2 -16.58 -10.13 -3.42
N ASP A 3 -17.04 -9.31 -4.36
CA ASP A 3 -16.53 -9.37 -5.73
C ASP A 3 -15.22 -8.58 -6.00
N VAL A 4 -14.87 -7.62 -5.16
CA VAL A 4 -13.57 -6.92 -5.26
C VAL A 4 -12.52 -7.63 -4.46
N CYS A 5 -12.87 -8.08 -3.24
CA CYS A 5 -11.94 -8.82 -2.38
C CYS A 5 -11.48 -10.16 -2.96
N SER A 6 -12.23 -10.75 -3.90
CA SER A 6 -11.78 -11.95 -4.62
C SER A 6 -10.86 -11.60 -5.80
N SER A 7 -11.08 -10.45 -6.45
CA SER A 7 -10.39 -10.10 -7.71
C SER A 7 -8.88 -9.87 -7.54
N ASP A 8 -8.44 -9.17 -6.49
CA ASP A 8 -7.03 -8.91 -6.22
C ASP A 8 -6.30 -10.14 -5.66
N LEU A 9 -6.96 -10.91 -4.78
CA LEU A 9 -6.41 -12.17 -4.26
C LEU A 9 -6.35 -13.24 -5.35
N ASP A 10 -7.39 -13.34 -6.18
CA ASP A 10 -7.40 -14.24 -7.32
C ASP A 10 -6.34 -13.83 -8.35
N TYR A 11 -6.13 -12.54 -8.56
CA TYR A 11 -5.06 -12.03 -9.41
C TYR A 11 -3.69 -12.44 -8.88
N ALA A 12 -3.42 -12.28 -7.59
CA ALA A 12 -2.17 -12.71 -6.98
C ALA A 12 -1.93 -14.22 -7.19
N ARG A 13 -2.95 -15.05 -6.91
CA ARG A 13 -2.83 -16.50 -6.98
C ARG A 13 -2.81 -17.02 -8.43
N GLN A 14 -3.74 -16.58 -9.27
CA GLN A 14 -3.97 -17.19 -10.60
C GLN A 14 -3.10 -16.56 -11.69
N ILE A 15 -2.76 -15.28 -11.58
CA ILE A 15 -1.97 -14.55 -12.57
C ILE A 15 -0.51 -14.44 -12.16
N LEU A 16 -0.25 -13.97 -10.93
CA LEU A 16 1.11 -13.79 -10.45
C LEU A 16 1.73 -15.09 -9.90
N HIS A 17 0.90 -16.11 -9.62
CA HIS A 17 1.31 -17.35 -8.94
C HIS A 17 1.96 -17.11 -7.57
N ILE A 18 1.46 -16.08 -6.86
CA ILE A 18 1.92 -15.67 -5.55
C ILE A 18 0.87 -16.04 -4.50
N GLU A 19 1.28 -16.83 -3.51
CA GLU A 19 0.47 -17.09 -2.32
C GLU A 19 0.81 -16.04 -1.27
N LEU A 20 -0.10 -15.13 -1.05
CA LEU A 20 0.05 -14.07 -0.04
C LEU A 20 -0.08 -14.65 1.37
N TYR A 21 0.68 -14.11 2.31
CA TYR A 21 0.55 -14.48 3.73
C TYR A 21 -0.83 -14.08 4.28
N PRO A 22 -1.33 -14.74 5.34
CA PRO A 22 -2.65 -14.46 5.89
C PRO A 22 -2.90 -12.99 6.22
N TRP A 23 -1.91 -12.31 6.81
CA TRP A 23 -2.02 -10.89 7.15
C TRP A 23 -2.11 -9.99 5.90
N GLN A 24 -1.43 -10.35 4.80
CA GLN A 24 -1.47 -9.62 3.53
C GLN A 24 -2.83 -9.78 2.86
N GLN A 25 -3.38 -11.00 2.88
CA GLN A 25 -4.73 -11.27 2.39
C GLN A 25 -5.76 -10.48 3.19
N TRP A 26 -5.68 -10.54 4.53
CA TRP A 26 -6.56 -9.80 5.43
C TRP A 26 -6.50 -8.29 5.19
N LEU A 27 -5.28 -7.74 5.05
CA LEU A 27 -5.06 -6.33 4.73
C LEU A 27 -5.77 -5.94 3.42
N LEU A 28 -5.56 -6.68 2.33
CA LEU A 28 -6.16 -6.36 1.03
C LEU A 28 -7.68 -6.44 1.08
N ILE A 29 -8.24 -7.48 1.71
CA ILE A 29 -9.68 -7.65 1.89
C ILE A 29 -10.30 -6.41 2.54
N HIS A 30 -9.73 -5.96 3.66
CA HIS A 30 -10.32 -4.85 4.43
C HIS A 30 -9.97 -3.48 3.87
N ALA A 31 -8.77 -3.27 3.35
CA ALA A 31 -8.37 -1.98 2.78
C ALA A 31 -9.08 -1.65 1.46
N LEU A 32 -9.53 -2.67 0.73
CA LEU A 32 -10.26 -2.52 -0.54
C LEU A 32 -11.78 -2.71 -0.37
N GLU A 33 -12.30 -2.65 0.86
CA GLU A 33 -13.75 -2.68 1.10
C GLU A 33 -14.48 -1.61 0.31
N LEU A 34 -15.67 -1.99 -0.21
CA LEU A 34 -16.56 -1.08 -0.92
C LEU A 34 -17.67 -0.58 -0.02
N LEU A 35 -18.16 0.61 -0.32
CA LEU A 35 -19.40 1.13 0.22
C LEU A 35 -20.61 0.33 -0.29
N GLU A 36 -21.79 0.64 0.19
CA GLU A 36 -23.04 -0.03 -0.16
C GLU A 36 -23.37 0.02 -1.67
N ASP A 37 -22.83 1.01 -2.40
CA ASP A 37 -22.96 1.11 -3.85
C ASP A 37 -22.21 -0.01 -4.62
N GLY A 38 -21.38 -0.78 -3.93
CA GLY A 38 -20.62 -1.90 -4.48
C GLY A 38 -19.47 -1.50 -5.43
N ILE A 39 -19.19 -0.20 -5.58
CA ILE A 39 -18.19 0.30 -6.53
C ILE A 39 -17.23 1.34 -5.95
N THR A 40 -17.61 2.04 -4.89
CA THR A 40 -16.79 3.08 -4.25
C THR A 40 -16.02 2.49 -3.09
N TYR A 41 -14.69 2.68 -3.07
CA TYR A 41 -13.88 2.25 -1.94
C TYR A 41 -14.25 3.02 -0.68
N ARG A 42 -14.38 2.30 0.42
CA ARG A 42 -14.63 2.86 1.75
C ARG A 42 -13.50 3.79 2.18
N TYR A 43 -12.25 3.35 1.94
CA TYR A 43 -11.07 4.08 2.38
C TYR A 43 -10.33 4.72 1.22
N ARG A 44 -10.04 6.01 1.38
CA ARG A 44 -9.25 6.79 0.43
C ARG A 44 -7.82 7.01 0.90
N ARG A 45 -7.58 6.88 2.19
CA ARG A 45 -6.26 6.95 2.82
C ARG A 45 -6.08 5.70 3.66
N ILE A 46 -5.07 4.95 3.37
CA ILE A 46 -4.75 3.69 4.03
C ILE A 46 -3.35 3.80 4.60
N ILE A 47 -3.21 3.64 5.92
CA ILE A 47 -1.92 3.62 6.60
C ILE A 47 -1.67 2.18 7.02
N VAL A 48 -0.52 1.64 6.62
CA VAL A 48 -0.10 0.27 6.93
C VAL A 48 1.20 0.32 7.70
N LEU A 49 1.17 -0.14 8.95
CA LEU A 49 2.31 -0.25 9.84
C LEU A 49 2.57 -1.71 10.18
N VAL A 50 3.74 -2.19 9.83
CA VAL A 50 4.17 -3.56 10.15
C VAL A 50 5.69 -3.61 10.20
N GLY A 51 6.26 -4.49 11.01
CA GLY A 51 7.69 -4.68 11.20
C GLY A 51 8.47 -4.83 9.89
N ARG A 52 9.80 -4.70 9.96
CA ARG A 52 10.69 -4.92 8.80
C ARG A 52 10.61 -6.37 8.34
N GLN A 53 10.94 -6.63 7.07
CA GLN A 53 11.00 -7.98 6.47
C GLN A 53 9.68 -8.77 6.49
N ASN A 54 8.55 -8.12 6.74
CA ASN A 54 7.23 -8.77 6.70
C ASN A 54 6.59 -8.82 5.30
N GLY A 55 7.29 -8.42 4.23
CA GLY A 55 6.78 -8.53 2.86
C GLY A 55 5.90 -7.35 2.41
N LYS A 56 6.10 -6.15 2.97
CA LYS A 56 5.42 -4.90 2.55
C LYS A 56 5.56 -4.61 1.06
N THR A 57 6.80 -4.75 0.56
CA THR A 57 7.13 -4.52 -0.85
C THR A 57 6.35 -5.45 -1.77
N LEU A 58 6.16 -6.72 -1.37
CA LEU A 58 5.34 -7.66 -2.13
C LEU A 58 3.89 -7.21 -2.23
N VAL A 59 3.28 -6.78 -1.12
CA VAL A 59 1.90 -6.24 -1.13
C VAL A 59 1.80 -5.04 -2.06
N ALA A 60 2.74 -4.10 -1.97
CA ALA A 60 2.77 -2.92 -2.83
C ALA A 60 2.90 -3.29 -4.31
N SER A 61 3.72 -4.29 -4.64
CA SER A 61 3.93 -4.79 -6.00
C SER A 61 2.68 -5.46 -6.56
N VAL A 62 2.07 -6.36 -5.80
CA VAL A 62 0.82 -7.05 -6.19
C VAL A 62 -0.29 -6.03 -6.42
N LEU A 63 -0.46 -5.11 -5.50
CA LEU A 63 -1.48 -4.06 -5.58
C LEU A 63 -1.26 -3.15 -6.80
N ALA A 64 -0.04 -2.69 -7.04
CA ALA A 64 0.28 -1.86 -8.19
C ALA A 64 0.05 -2.58 -9.51
N SER A 65 0.43 -3.86 -9.60
CA SER A 65 0.22 -4.70 -10.78
C SER A 65 -1.27 -4.92 -11.04
N TRP A 66 -2.05 -5.24 -10.01
CA TRP A 66 -3.49 -5.39 -10.12
C TRP A 66 -4.19 -4.09 -10.55
N TRP A 67 -3.82 -2.95 -9.96
CA TRP A 67 -4.34 -1.65 -10.37
C TRP A 67 -4.04 -1.35 -11.84
N LEU A 68 -2.83 -1.66 -12.31
CA LEU A 68 -2.39 -1.37 -13.67
C LEU A 68 -3.14 -2.19 -14.71
N HIS A 69 -3.32 -3.49 -14.45
CA HIS A 69 -3.80 -4.44 -15.45
C HIS A 69 -5.29 -4.78 -15.31
N VAL A 70 -5.88 -4.59 -14.11
CA VAL A 70 -7.28 -4.94 -13.83
C VAL A 70 -8.10 -3.74 -13.42
N ASP A 71 -7.81 -3.12 -12.26
CA ASP A 71 -8.65 -2.06 -11.67
C ASP A 71 -8.79 -0.84 -12.59
N SER A 72 -7.75 -0.49 -13.34
CA SER A 72 -7.77 0.61 -14.32
C SER A 72 -8.84 0.48 -15.41
N GLN A 73 -9.38 -0.72 -15.60
CA GLN A 73 -10.35 -1.05 -16.64
C GLN A 73 -11.75 -1.37 -16.08
N ARG A 74 -11.92 -1.38 -14.75
CA ARG A 74 -13.19 -1.78 -14.12
C ARG A 74 -14.31 -0.74 -14.31
N HIS A 75 -13.96 0.54 -14.29
CA HIS A 75 -14.92 1.65 -14.35
C HIS A 75 -14.47 2.71 -15.37
N PRO A 76 -14.39 2.37 -16.68
CA PRO A 76 -13.84 3.26 -17.71
C PRO A 76 -14.71 4.51 -17.92
N ASP A 77 -16.00 4.44 -17.63
CA ASP A 77 -16.93 5.58 -17.71
C ASP A 77 -16.68 6.61 -16.61
N ARG A 78 -16.13 6.19 -15.46
CA ARG A 78 -15.78 7.06 -14.34
C ARG A 78 -14.35 7.60 -14.46
N VAL A 79 -13.42 6.70 -14.71
CA VAL A 79 -12.00 7.03 -14.91
C VAL A 79 -11.51 6.28 -16.14
N PRO A 80 -11.42 6.94 -17.31
CA PRO A 80 -10.84 6.31 -18.49
C PRO A 80 -9.41 5.82 -18.23
N PRO A 81 -9.03 4.61 -18.70
CA PRO A 81 -7.69 4.06 -18.45
C PRO A 81 -6.54 4.99 -18.83
N LEU A 82 -6.68 5.77 -19.90
CA LEU A 82 -5.70 6.80 -20.31
C LEU A 82 -5.41 7.83 -19.19
N ARG A 83 -6.37 8.10 -18.34
CA ARG A 83 -6.23 9.01 -17.19
C ARG A 83 -5.82 8.29 -15.91
N PHE A 84 -5.91 6.96 -15.90
CA PHE A 84 -5.61 6.16 -14.71
C PHE A 84 -4.10 6.08 -14.53
N LYS A 85 -3.61 6.81 -13.53
CA LYS A 85 -2.19 6.84 -13.16
C LYS A 85 -2.00 6.30 -11.76
N ILE A 86 -1.01 5.44 -11.63
CA ILE A 86 -0.48 4.93 -10.37
C ILE A 86 0.85 5.60 -10.15
N VAL A 87 1.08 6.15 -8.97
CA VAL A 87 2.34 6.77 -8.58
C VAL A 87 2.93 6.02 -7.40
N GLY A 88 4.09 5.40 -7.60
CA GLY A 88 4.96 4.94 -6.53
C GLY A 88 5.89 6.08 -6.11
N THR A 89 6.02 6.31 -4.80
CA THR A 89 6.90 7.34 -4.26
C THR A 89 7.46 6.93 -2.91
N ALA A 90 8.64 7.44 -2.61
CA ALA A 90 9.29 7.37 -1.31
C ALA A 90 10.19 8.60 -1.14
N GLN A 91 10.78 8.76 0.04
CA GLN A 91 11.77 9.81 0.27
C GLN A 91 13.00 9.62 -0.65
N ASN A 92 13.45 8.37 -0.79
CA ASN A 92 14.46 7.99 -1.78
C ASN A 92 13.77 7.24 -2.95
N LEU A 93 14.15 7.60 -4.17
CA LEU A 93 13.59 6.98 -5.38
C LEU A 93 13.95 5.50 -5.49
N ASP A 94 15.11 5.08 -4.97
CA ASP A 94 15.54 3.67 -5.00
C ASP A 94 14.57 2.76 -4.22
N ILE A 95 14.01 3.27 -3.11
CA ILE A 95 12.98 2.55 -2.34
C ILE A 95 11.69 2.44 -3.16
N ALA A 96 11.27 3.52 -3.81
CA ALA A 96 10.08 3.48 -4.68
C ALA A 96 10.27 2.55 -5.90
N ARG A 97 11.52 2.27 -6.29
CA ARG A 97 11.84 1.32 -7.37
C ARG A 97 11.60 -0.13 -6.99
N GLU A 98 11.70 -0.52 -5.72
CA GLU A 98 11.58 -1.93 -5.33
C GLU A 98 10.24 -2.55 -5.76
N PRO A 99 9.06 -1.99 -5.42
CA PRO A 99 7.79 -2.50 -5.94
C PRO A 99 7.68 -2.37 -7.46
N TRP A 100 8.21 -1.30 -8.03
CA TRP A 100 8.17 -1.06 -9.47
C TRP A 100 8.98 -2.10 -10.25
N ASN A 101 10.19 -2.45 -9.78
CA ASN A 101 11.03 -3.49 -10.37
C ASN A 101 10.34 -4.86 -10.36
N SER A 102 9.65 -5.20 -9.29
CA SER A 102 8.86 -6.44 -9.24
C SER A 102 7.79 -6.46 -10.33
N VAL A 103 7.03 -5.37 -10.49
CA VAL A 103 6.01 -5.27 -11.54
C VAL A 103 6.66 -5.28 -12.93
N LYS A 104 7.79 -4.60 -13.13
CA LYS A 104 8.57 -4.67 -14.39
C LYS A 104 8.92 -6.11 -14.73
N LEU A 105 9.53 -6.85 -13.80
CA LEU A 105 9.93 -8.25 -14.01
C LEU A 105 8.76 -9.14 -14.47
N TRP A 106 7.55 -8.90 -13.93
CA TRP A 106 6.38 -9.70 -14.31
C TRP A 106 5.82 -9.36 -15.68
N CYS A 107 5.96 -8.12 -16.15
CA CYS A 107 5.20 -7.62 -17.30
C CYS A 107 6.03 -7.03 -18.44
N ASP A 108 7.37 -6.99 -18.35
CA ASP A 108 8.20 -6.39 -19.40
C ASP A 108 8.05 -7.20 -20.70
N PRO A 109 7.58 -6.58 -21.80
CA PRO A 109 7.45 -7.28 -23.08
C PRO A 109 8.80 -7.55 -23.77
N GLN A 110 9.90 -6.98 -23.27
CA GLN A 110 11.23 -7.09 -23.82
C GLN A 110 12.29 -7.31 -22.73
N PRO A 111 12.22 -8.45 -22.01
CA PRO A 111 13.22 -8.77 -21.00
C PRO A 111 14.61 -8.91 -21.61
N GLU A 112 15.61 -8.36 -20.94
CA GLU A 112 16.99 -8.31 -21.44
C GLU A 112 17.83 -9.51 -21.00
N THR A 113 17.47 -10.14 -19.87
CA THR A 113 18.22 -11.26 -19.28
C THR A 113 17.38 -12.53 -19.23
N ILE A 114 18.06 -13.68 -19.03
CA ILE A 114 17.41 -14.97 -18.86
C ILE A 114 16.58 -14.98 -17.57
N GLU A 115 17.06 -14.34 -16.52
CA GLU A 115 16.37 -14.22 -15.23
C GLU A 115 15.09 -13.39 -15.38
N GLU A 116 15.14 -12.27 -16.09
CA GLU A 116 13.96 -11.46 -16.39
C GLU A 116 12.95 -12.24 -17.24
N GLN A 117 13.43 -12.99 -18.25
CA GLN A 117 12.57 -13.84 -19.07
C GLN A 117 11.89 -14.94 -18.24
N ALA A 118 12.61 -15.53 -17.28
CA ALA A 118 12.07 -16.57 -16.40
C ALA A 118 11.04 -16.03 -15.39
N ALA A 119 11.18 -14.78 -14.96
CA ALA A 119 10.25 -14.11 -14.05
C ALA A 119 9.02 -13.54 -14.78
N ALA A 120 9.08 -13.37 -16.09
CA ALA A 120 8.04 -12.74 -16.87
C ALA A 120 6.79 -13.63 -17.00
N ILE A 121 5.62 -12.98 -16.89
CA ILE A 121 4.32 -13.63 -16.99
C ILE A 121 3.73 -13.31 -18.37
N PRO A 122 3.54 -14.31 -19.25
CA PRO A 122 3.15 -14.07 -20.65
C PRO A 122 1.86 -13.25 -20.81
N THR A 123 0.88 -13.45 -19.94
CA THR A 123 -0.38 -12.69 -19.97
C THR A 123 -0.16 -11.21 -19.65
N LEU A 124 0.73 -10.88 -18.71
CA LEU A 124 1.06 -9.50 -18.34
C LEU A 124 1.97 -8.86 -19.39
N GLN A 125 2.92 -9.60 -19.96
CA GLN A 125 3.70 -9.11 -21.10
C GLN A 125 2.79 -8.71 -22.26
N ALA A 126 1.83 -9.58 -22.60
CA ALA A 126 0.85 -9.30 -23.66
C ALA A 126 -0.05 -8.09 -23.34
N ALA A 127 -0.36 -7.83 -22.07
CA ALA A 127 -1.15 -6.69 -21.61
C ALA A 127 -0.34 -5.39 -21.46
N THR A 128 0.99 -5.45 -21.55
CA THR A 128 1.89 -4.28 -21.40
C THR A 128 2.28 -3.75 -22.78
N ALA A 129 2.18 -2.43 -22.94
CA ALA A 129 2.54 -1.76 -24.19
C ALA A 129 4.00 -1.30 -24.18
N LYS A 130 4.49 -0.82 -23.02
CA LYS A 130 5.84 -0.28 -22.93
C LYS A 130 6.32 -0.23 -21.47
N VAL A 131 7.57 -0.57 -21.27
CA VAL A 131 8.35 -0.31 -20.07
C VAL A 131 9.44 0.72 -20.39
N SER A 132 9.73 1.62 -19.47
CA SER A 132 10.86 2.55 -19.54
C SER A 132 11.50 2.60 -18.16
N ASP A 133 12.76 2.26 -18.07
CA ASP A 133 13.60 2.27 -16.88
C ASP A 133 14.66 3.39 -16.89
N THR A 134 14.50 4.35 -17.82
CA THR A 134 15.36 5.53 -17.88
C THR A 134 15.26 6.31 -16.58
N ASN A 135 16.40 6.54 -15.93
CA ASN A 135 16.49 7.23 -14.65
C ASN A 135 15.71 8.56 -14.63
N GLY A 136 14.80 8.69 -13.66
CA GLY A 136 13.91 9.85 -13.50
C GLY A 136 12.69 9.86 -14.45
N LYS A 137 12.53 8.83 -15.28
CA LYS A 137 11.39 8.64 -16.21
C LYS A 137 10.94 7.17 -16.25
N GLU A 138 11.01 6.51 -15.11
CA GLU A 138 10.60 5.13 -15.00
C GLU A 138 9.06 5.03 -15.03
N TYR A 139 8.56 4.25 -15.97
CA TYR A 139 7.11 3.94 -16.05
C TYR A 139 6.84 2.62 -16.75
N ILE A 140 5.71 2.05 -16.42
CA ILE A 140 5.10 0.91 -17.09
C ILE A 140 3.76 1.37 -17.65
N LYS A 141 3.53 1.17 -18.95
CA LYS A 141 2.28 1.52 -19.62
C LYS A 141 1.57 0.27 -20.10
N SER A 142 0.32 0.06 -19.65
CA SER A 142 -0.53 -1.02 -20.15
C SER A 142 -1.04 -0.74 -21.56
N ARG A 143 -1.51 -1.76 -22.27
CA ARG A 143 -2.19 -1.59 -23.56
C ARG A 143 -3.53 -0.88 -23.43
N ALA A 144 -4.17 -0.96 -22.26
CA ALA A 144 -5.34 -0.16 -21.92
C ALA A 144 -5.01 1.33 -21.68
N LEU A 145 -3.74 1.74 -21.76
CA LEU A 145 -3.20 3.09 -21.62
C LEU A 145 -3.03 3.58 -20.17
N ALA A 146 -3.35 2.79 -19.17
CA ALA A 146 -3.01 3.11 -17.78
C ALA A 146 -1.49 3.11 -17.58
N VAL A 147 -1.01 3.88 -16.60
CA VAL A 147 0.42 4.05 -16.36
C VAL A 147 0.74 3.88 -14.88
N TYR A 148 1.77 3.09 -14.60
CA TYR A 148 2.45 3.06 -13.30
C TYR A 148 3.81 3.72 -13.44
N GLU A 149 4.04 4.80 -12.71
CA GLU A 149 5.29 5.54 -12.72
C GLU A 149 5.82 5.74 -11.30
N ILE A 150 7.15 5.89 -11.15
CA ILE A 150 7.74 6.25 -9.87
C ILE A 150 8.27 7.68 -9.89
N ARG A 151 8.22 8.35 -8.74
CA ARG A 151 8.65 9.73 -8.57
C ARG A 151 9.23 9.96 -7.18
N ALA A 152 10.28 10.76 -7.10
CA ALA A 152 10.69 11.29 -5.81
C ALA A 152 9.56 12.17 -5.23
N ALA A 153 9.31 12.03 -3.93
CA ALA A 153 8.21 12.69 -3.24
C ALA A 153 8.13 14.21 -3.50
N LYS A 154 9.27 14.89 -3.54
CA LYS A 154 9.38 16.33 -3.85
C LYS A 154 8.91 16.72 -5.27
N ASN A 155 8.90 15.78 -6.21
CA ASN A 155 8.58 16.01 -7.63
C ASN A 155 7.12 15.61 -7.97
N ALA A 156 6.33 15.23 -6.99
CA ALA A 156 4.98 14.72 -7.19
C ALA A 156 3.91 15.80 -7.38
N ARG A 157 4.22 17.08 -7.18
CA ARG A 157 3.26 18.20 -7.27
C ARG A 157 2.61 18.33 -8.65
N GLY A 158 1.29 18.58 -8.62
CA GLY A 158 0.52 19.03 -9.78
C GLY A 158 0.23 17.96 -10.85
N LYS A 159 0.58 16.69 -10.60
CA LYS A 159 0.27 15.61 -11.53
C LYS A 159 -0.80 14.71 -10.94
N PRO A 160 -2.00 14.67 -11.53
CA PRO A 160 -3.09 13.84 -11.03
C PRO A 160 -2.72 12.36 -10.99
N ALA A 161 -3.12 11.66 -9.93
CA ALA A 161 -2.95 10.22 -9.76
C ALA A 161 -4.24 9.60 -9.22
N ALA A 162 -4.68 8.48 -9.81
CA ALA A 162 -5.81 7.72 -9.32
C ALA A 162 -5.42 6.85 -8.11
N ARG A 163 -4.18 6.38 -8.09
CA ARG A 163 -3.61 5.53 -7.03
C ARG A 163 -2.23 6.05 -6.65
N VAL A 164 -1.92 6.05 -5.37
CA VAL A 164 -0.60 6.44 -4.84
C VAL A 164 -0.14 5.39 -3.83
N ILE A 165 1.09 4.94 -3.96
CA ILE A 165 1.82 4.17 -2.95
C ILE A 165 2.95 5.06 -2.46
N MET A 166 2.92 5.42 -1.19
CA MET A 166 3.99 6.14 -0.50
C MET A 166 4.68 5.14 0.43
N ASP A 167 5.82 4.63 -0.01
CA ASP A 167 6.61 3.70 0.78
C ASP A 167 7.52 4.45 1.76
N GLU A 168 7.84 3.81 2.86
CA GLU A 168 8.57 4.38 3.99
C GLU A 168 8.00 5.73 4.47
N LEU A 169 6.69 5.75 4.75
CA LEU A 169 6.01 6.96 5.23
C LEU A 169 6.68 7.57 6.46
N ARG A 170 7.38 6.79 7.28
CA ARG A 170 8.16 7.25 8.44
C ARG A 170 9.26 8.27 8.08
N GLU A 171 9.79 8.19 6.85
CA GLU A 171 10.86 9.10 6.40
C GLU A 171 10.32 10.47 5.96
N GLN A 172 8.99 10.69 5.98
CA GLN A 172 8.38 11.97 5.67
C GLN A 172 8.42 12.89 6.90
N LYS A 173 9.49 13.68 7.00
CA LYS A 173 9.76 14.59 8.12
C LYS A 173 9.00 15.91 8.03
N ASP A 174 8.35 16.16 6.90
CA ASP A 174 7.48 17.30 6.67
C ASP A 174 6.28 16.92 5.77
N TRP A 175 5.33 17.83 5.67
CA TRP A 175 4.10 17.65 4.91
C TRP A 175 4.24 17.88 3.39
N ALA A 176 5.42 18.22 2.87
CA ALA A 176 5.57 18.66 1.48
C ALA A 176 5.13 17.60 0.47
N ALA A 177 5.56 16.33 0.65
CA ALA A 177 5.19 15.23 -0.23
C ALA A 177 3.72 14.84 -0.09
N TRP A 178 3.23 14.69 1.14
CA TRP A 178 1.83 14.38 1.43
C TRP A 178 0.88 15.43 0.85
N ASN A 179 1.16 16.70 1.10
CA ASN A 179 0.36 17.82 0.59
C ASN A 179 0.48 17.99 -0.93
N ALA A 180 1.53 17.46 -1.54
CA ALA A 180 1.65 17.42 -2.99
C ALA A 180 0.76 16.34 -3.62
N LEU A 181 0.61 15.18 -2.99
CA LEU A 181 -0.07 14.00 -3.53
C LEU A 181 -1.54 13.90 -3.13
N SER A 182 -1.87 14.15 -1.86
CA SER A 182 -3.23 14.00 -1.34
C SER A 182 -4.30 14.81 -2.12
N PRO A 183 -4.07 16.08 -2.51
CA PRO A 183 -5.03 16.82 -3.33
C PRO A 183 -5.18 16.28 -4.75
N THR A 184 -4.13 15.66 -5.31
CA THR A 184 -4.17 15.17 -6.70
C THR A 184 -5.13 14.01 -6.88
N MET A 185 -5.35 13.22 -5.82
CA MET A 185 -6.31 12.12 -5.81
C MET A 185 -7.76 12.60 -5.67
N LYS A 186 -8.00 13.77 -5.06
CA LYS A 186 -9.36 14.33 -4.90
C LYS A 186 -10.02 14.61 -6.25
N SER A 187 -9.22 14.79 -7.31
CA SER A 187 -9.71 14.99 -8.68
C SER A 187 -10.14 13.68 -9.35
N PHE A 188 -9.87 12.54 -8.74
CA PHE A 188 -10.28 11.24 -9.25
C PHE A 188 -11.43 10.67 -8.42
N TRP A 189 -12.44 10.18 -9.13
CA TRP A 189 -13.41 9.30 -8.52
C TRP A 189 -12.67 8.08 -7.98
N ASN A 190 -12.93 7.75 -6.72
CA ASN A 190 -12.37 6.55 -6.07
C ASN A 190 -10.82 6.54 -5.92
N GLY A 191 -10.18 7.71 -5.84
CA GLY A 191 -8.72 7.80 -5.65
C GLY A 191 -8.28 7.26 -4.30
N GLN A 192 -7.15 6.50 -4.25
CA GLN A 192 -6.57 5.95 -3.03
C GLN A 192 -5.10 6.31 -2.84
N LEU A 193 -4.73 6.64 -1.60
CA LEU A 193 -3.34 6.78 -1.13
C LEU A 193 -3.04 5.74 -0.06
N TRP A 194 -2.02 4.94 -0.30
CA TRP A 194 -1.48 3.97 0.62
C TRP A 194 -0.15 4.46 1.16
N GLY A 195 -0.09 4.74 2.46
CA GLY A 195 1.15 5.01 3.19
C GLY A 195 1.61 3.74 3.88
N ILE A 196 2.72 3.17 3.41
CA ILE A 196 3.25 1.91 3.93
C ILE A 196 4.53 2.21 4.70
N SER A 197 4.67 1.64 5.90
CA SER A 197 5.83 1.93 6.74
C SER A 197 6.09 0.86 7.79
N ASN A 198 7.28 0.94 8.36
CA ASN A 198 7.57 0.43 9.70
C ASN A 198 7.24 1.51 10.73
N ALA A 199 7.39 1.19 12.01
CA ALA A 199 7.38 2.19 13.08
C ALA A 199 8.35 3.34 12.77
N GLY A 200 7.93 4.55 13.09
CA GLY A 200 8.74 5.77 12.96
C GLY A 200 9.37 6.17 14.27
N ASP A 201 10.10 7.27 14.22
CA ASP A 201 10.64 7.97 15.39
C ASP A 201 9.93 9.33 15.57
N SER A 202 10.33 10.11 16.54
CA SER A 202 9.77 11.45 16.82
C SER A 202 9.86 12.44 15.65
N THR A 203 10.67 12.15 14.62
CA THR A 203 10.80 12.98 13.42
C THR A 203 9.84 12.55 12.29
N SER A 204 9.13 11.44 12.44
CA SER A 204 8.19 10.90 11.47
C SER A 204 6.84 11.63 11.50
N VAL A 205 6.87 12.95 11.26
CA VAL A 205 5.75 13.88 11.51
C VAL A 205 4.46 13.46 10.81
N VAL A 206 4.55 13.06 9.54
CA VAL A 206 3.36 12.70 8.74
C VAL A 206 2.77 11.39 9.25
N LEU A 207 3.61 10.39 9.51
CA LEU A 207 3.19 9.09 10.01
C LEU A 207 2.49 9.23 11.36
N ILE A 208 3.12 9.92 12.32
CA ILE A 208 2.57 10.14 13.67
C ILE A 208 1.20 10.78 13.57
N GLN A 209 1.07 11.90 12.85
CA GLN A 209 -0.20 12.63 12.78
C GLN A 209 -1.30 11.85 12.05
N GLN A 210 -0.97 11.05 11.02
CA GLN A 210 -1.97 10.18 10.37
C GLN A 210 -2.40 9.03 11.28
N ARG A 211 -1.47 8.44 12.03
CA ARG A 211 -1.75 7.40 13.01
C ARG A 211 -2.62 7.95 14.14
N ASP A 212 -2.23 9.07 14.74
CA ASP A 212 -2.98 9.69 15.82
C ASP A 212 -4.40 10.07 15.40
N ALA A 213 -4.58 10.63 14.20
CA ALA A 213 -5.89 10.95 13.66
C ALA A 213 -6.77 9.70 13.47
N ALA A 214 -6.18 8.57 13.06
CA ALA A 214 -6.90 7.31 12.94
C ALA A 214 -7.30 6.74 14.31
N ILE A 215 -6.41 6.77 15.29
CA ILE A 215 -6.68 6.32 16.66
C ILE A 215 -7.78 7.19 17.29
N GLU A 216 -7.67 8.52 17.19
CA GLU A 216 -8.68 9.44 17.69
C GLU A 216 -10.06 9.15 17.08
N PHE A 217 -10.11 8.85 15.78
CA PHE A 217 -11.35 8.45 15.10
C PHE A 217 -11.91 7.14 15.67
N ILE A 218 -11.07 6.12 15.86
CA ILE A 218 -11.45 4.82 16.42
C ILE A 218 -11.99 5.01 17.84
N ASP A 219 -11.30 5.77 18.68
CA ASP A 219 -11.74 6.07 20.04
C ASP A 219 -13.05 6.84 20.06
N ALA A 220 -13.25 7.79 19.14
CA ALA A 220 -14.51 8.51 19.02
C ALA A 220 -15.65 7.58 18.57
N TRP A 221 -15.39 6.64 17.67
CA TRP A 221 -16.33 5.62 17.25
C TRP A 221 -16.77 4.74 18.43
N HIS A 222 -15.84 4.21 19.21
CA HIS A 222 -16.14 3.40 20.40
C HIS A 222 -16.98 4.19 21.41
N ARG A 223 -16.63 5.45 21.65
CA ARG A 223 -17.37 6.30 22.61
C ARG A 223 -18.76 6.72 22.15
N THR A 224 -19.03 6.73 20.85
CA THR A 224 -20.29 7.25 20.31
C THR A 224 -21.17 6.17 19.70
N VAL A 225 -20.64 5.35 18.82
CA VAL A 225 -21.42 4.36 18.07
C VAL A 225 -21.54 3.06 18.84
N GLU A 226 -20.45 2.49 19.32
CA GLU A 226 -20.50 1.22 20.05
C GLU A 226 -21.15 1.35 21.43
N SER A 227 -21.07 2.54 22.03
CA SER A 227 -21.81 2.84 23.26
C SER A 227 -23.32 3.06 23.05
N GLY A 228 -23.79 3.13 21.80
CA GLY A 228 -25.19 3.36 21.45
C GLY A 228 -25.67 4.80 21.54
N LEU A 229 -24.77 5.78 21.69
CA LEU A 229 -25.13 7.21 21.72
C LEU A 229 -25.52 7.76 20.36
N MET A 230 -25.02 7.14 19.27
CA MET A 230 -25.30 7.53 17.87
C MET A 230 -25.29 6.29 17.00
N ASP A 231 -26.13 6.24 15.98
CA ASP A 231 -26.03 5.16 15.00
C ASP A 231 -24.87 5.37 14.02
N ALA A 232 -24.44 4.27 13.37
CA ALA A 232 -23.28 4.27 12.48
C ALA A 232 -23.47 5.17 11.24
N ALA A 233 -24.70 5.23 10.69
CA ALA A 233 -25.01 6.04 9.51
C ALA A 233 -24.99 7.54 9.86
N GLU A 234 -25.55 7.91 11.01
CA GLU A 234 -25.50 9.27 11.51
C GLU A 234 -24.06 9.73 11.77
N TYR A 235 -23.23 8.86 12.37
CA TYR A 235 -21.81 9.14 12.60
C TYR A 235 -21.06 9.35 11.27
N ALA A 236 -21.25 8.45 10.32
CA ALA A 236 -20.61 8.52 9.01
C ALA A 236 -21.02 9.78 8.20
N ALA A 237 -22.27 10.26 8.38
CA ALA A 237 -22.73 11.48 7.74
C ALA A 237 -22.05 12.75 8.29
N ARG A 238 -21.50 12.70 9.50
CA ARG A 238 -20.89 13.83 10.22
C ARG A 238 -19.36 13.81 10.23
N HIS A 239 -18.73 12.67 9.94
CA HIS A 239 -17.29 12.46 10.07
C HIS A 239 -16.68 11.88 8.79
N ASP A 240 -15.41 12.21 8.52
CA ASP A 240 -14.65 11.60 7.43
C ASP A 240 -14.16 10.21 7.84
N CYS A 241 -14.89 9.18 7.44
CA CYS A 241 -14.57 7.77 7.69
C CYS A 241 -13.65 7.16 6.63
N SER A 242 -12.96 7.97 5.82
CA SER A 242 -12.17 7.49 4.67
C SER A 242 -10.70 7.20 4.99
N LEU A 243 -10.27 7.36 6.24
CA LEU A 243 -8.94 6.97 6.72
C LEU A 243 -9.01 5.59 7.38
N ALA A 244 -8.13 4.68 6.98
CA ALA A 244 -7.92 3.39 7.64
C ALA A 244 -6.50 3.29 8.19
N LEU A 245 -6.37 2.66 9.35
CA LEU A 245 -5.10 2.25 9.96
C LEU A 245 -5.10 0.73 10.11
N PHE A 246 -4.08 0.11 9.54
CA PHE A 246 -3.77 -1.31 9.70
C PHE A 246 -2.40 -1.40 10.37
N GLU A 247 -2.39 -1.78 11.64
CA GLU A 247 -1.19 -1.72 12.46
C GLU A 247 -0.91 -3.07 13.13
N TRP A 248 0.29 -3.58 12.90
CA TRP A 248 0.89 -4.70 13.60
C TRP A 248 2.07 -4.15 14.40
N SER A 249 1.84 -3.85 15.65
CA SER A 249 2.84 -3.28 16.57
C SER A 249 2.77 -3.98 17.91
N ALA A 250 3.89 -3.98 18.61
CA ALA A 250 3.94 -4.40 20.00
C ALA A 250 3.31 -3.35 20.92
N GLU A 251 2.89 -3.76 22.11
CA GLU A 251 2.42 -2.84 23.13
C GLU A 251 3.54 -1.86 23.54
N PRO A 252 3.18 -0.60 23.83
CA PRO A 252 4.17 0.36 24.33
C PRO A 252 4.91 -0.16 25.57
N ASP A 253 6.22 0.13 25.62
CA ASP A 253 7.09 -0.20 26.74
C ASP A 253 7.23 -1.71 27.05
N CYS A 254 6.80 -2.62 26.15
CA CYS A 254 7.06 -4.06 26.32
C CYS A 254 8.59 -4.37 26.19
N PRO A 255 9.09 -5.41 26.86
CA PRO A 255 10.46 -5.87 26.66
C PRO A 255 10.71 -6.23 25.20
N LYS A 256 11.88 -5.86 24.65
CA LYS A 256 12.21 -6.16 23.24
C LYS A 256 12.33 -7.66 22.94
N ASP A 257 12.59 -8.46 23.96
CA ASP A 257 12.69 -9.93 23.89
C ASP A 257 11.38 -10.64 24.24
N ASP A 258 10.27 -9.90 24.39
CA ASP A 258 8.96 -10.48 24.57
C ASP A 258 8.50 -11.18 23.28
N VAL A 259 8.37 -12.50 23.34
CA VAL A 259 8.02 -13.33 22.18
C VAL A 259 6.61 -13.05 21.68
N GLU A 260 5.66 -12.74 22.54
CA GLU A 260 4.29 -12.41 22.12
C GLU A 260 4.25 -11.08 21.37
N ALA A 261 4.98 -10.09 21.87
CA ALA A 261 5.13 -8.80 21.21
C ALA A 261 5.82 -8.90 19.84
N ILE A 262 6.88 -9.76 19.75
CA ILE A 262 7.55 -10.07 18.49
C ILE A 262 6.56 -10.70 17.49
N LEU A 263 5.78 -11.68 17.89
CA LEU A 263 4.80 -12.34 17.02
C LEU A 263 3.69 -11.36 16.58
N GLN A 264 3.22 -10.51 17.48
CA GLN A 264 2.19 -9.49 17.18
C GLN A 264 2.68 -8.47 16.15
N SER A 265 3.93 -8.02 16.25
CA SER A 265 4.50 -7.01 15.35
C SER A 265 5.07 -7.58 14.04
N ASN A 266 5.24 -8.92 13.97
CA ASN A 266 5.82 -9.62 12.81
C ASN A 266 4.90 -10.74 12.30
N PRO A 267 3.77 -10.39 11.68
CA PRO A 267 2.73 -11.36 11.28
C PRO A 267 3.16 -12.31 10.15
N SER A 268 4.36 -12.18 9.62
CA SER A 268 4.95 -13.10 8.62
C SER A 268 5.75 -14.24 9.25
N ILE A 269 5.99 -14.21 10.55
CA ILE A 269 6.65 -15.32 11.25
C ILE A 269 5.79 -16.58 11.12
N GLY A 270 6.42 -17.68 10.69
CA GLY A 270 5.74 -18.95 10.43
C GLY A 270 5.22 -19.13 9.00
N PHE A 271 5.23 -18.08 8.17
CA PHE A 271 4.82 -18.14 6.76
C PHE A 271 5.96 -17.82 5.78
N GLY A 272 7.01 -17.14 6.24
CA GLY A 272 8.17 -16.76 5.44
C GLY A 272 9.48 -17.25 6.08
N SER A 273 10.57 -16.60 5.68
CA SER A 273 11.91 -16.91 6.22
C SER A 273 12.20 -16.28 7.58
N GLN A 274 11.36 -15.35 8.03
CA GLN A 274 11.55 -14.69 9.33
C GLN A 274 11.13 -15.62 10.47
N THR A 275 11.94 -15.68 11.51
CA THR A 275 11.70 -16.49 12.72
C THR A 275 11.85 -15.64 13.98
N VAL A 276 11.26 -16.09 15.09
CA VAL A 276 11.42 -15.44 16.40
C VAL A 276 12.90 -15.37 16.80
N GLU A 277 13.64 -16.45 16.59
CA GLU A 277 15.06 -16.52 16.90
C GLU A 277 15.88 -15.52 16.07
N GLY A 278 15.51 -15.33 14.81
CA GLY A 278 16.14 -14.32 13.94
C GLY A 278 15.92 -12.90 14.46
N VAL A 279 14.68 -12.57 14.85
CA VAL A 279 14.36 -11.25 15.44
C VAL A 279 15.11 -11.04 16.74
N LEU A 280 15.12 -12.04 17.64
CA LEU A 280 15.83 -11.98 18.91
C LEU A 280 17.35 -11.79 18.73
N ALA A 281 17.93 -12.40 17.70
CA ALA A 281 19.36 -12.27 17.39
C ALA A 281 19.75 -10.85 16.93
N ASP A 282 18.83 -10.12 16.31
CA ASP A 282 19.06 -8.75 15.83
C ASP A 282 18.93 -7.68 16.93
N ILE A 283 18.21 -7.96 18.03
CA ILE A 283 17.96 -7.01 19.12
C ILE A 283 19.23 -6.34 19.68
N PRO A 284 20.33 -7.05 19.96
CA PRO A 284 21.53 -6.43 20.53
C PRO A 284 22.15 -5.33 19.66
N GLY A 285 21.88 -5.34 18.35
CA GLY A 285 22.35 -4.33 17.38
C GLY A 285 21.37 -3.20 17.10
N MET A 286 20.16 -3.27 17.65
CA MET A 286 19.09 -2.30 17.36
C MET A 286 19.03 -1.18 18.42
N THR A 287 18.91 0.06 17.95
CA THR A 287 18.49 1.18 18.78
C THR A 287 16.98 1.12 19.06
N ASP A 288 16.50 1.84 20.08
CA ASP A 288 15.06 1.89 20.39
C ASP A 288 14.21 2.38 19.20
N ALA A 289 14.76 3.23 18.35
CA ALA A 289 14.14 3.68 17.11
C ALA A 289 14.20 2.66 15.96
N GLY A 290 14.93 1.59 16.10
CA GLY A 290 15.11 0.53 15.10
C GLY A 290 14.23 -0.69 15.31
N TYR A 291 13.64 -0.80 16.50
CA TYR A 291 12.74 -1.89 16.93
C TYR A 291 11.28 -1.43 16.77
#